data_f17ce0d450e02664000043dfc5e56a54
#
_entry.id   f17ce0d450e02664000043dfc5e56a54
#
_cell.length_a   1.000
_cell.length_b   1.000
_cell.length_c   1.000
_cell.angle_alpha   90.00
_cell.angle_beta   90.00
_cell.angle_gamma   90.00
#
_symmetry.space_group_name_H-M   'P 1'
#
loop_
_entity.id
_entity.type
_entity.pdbx_description
1 polymer ?
#
loop_
_entity_poly.entity_id
_entity_poly.type
_entity_poly.pdbx_seq_one_letter_code
_entity_poly.pdbx_strand_id
1 'polypeptide(L)'
;KKESNGEIITEMYPSMQLGGKPPQLVDQVREGVVDLIWTVAGYTPGRFPRLSVFDLPFLPTNATATAQAVQEFIETVGAEDLKDYKVIAVHVHSPGMIHTKNKLIKSLDDFKGLKLRGPTRSATALLKELGATPVGMPAPKIAPSLSKGVIDGMVVPWEIMPSFKLQELTKSHTNVAGQRGLYTTPFLFIMNKAKYESLSPAQKKVIDNNSGKSLAKHAGKLWDKFEGPARDLAAKAGGEFHTLSGAPLIEIKKAADKVVSDWIKSANKKGLDGQKLYDTAKALISK
;
A
#
# COMPACT_ATOMS: atom_id res chain seq x y z
N LYS A 1 -5.51 -9.73 24.39
CA LYS A 1 -5.29 -10.60 25.55
C LYS A 1 -5.78 -9.97 26.85
N LYS A 2 -5.41 -8.72 27.17
CA LYS A 2 -5.84 -8.05 28.41
C LYS A 2 -7.36 -7.91 28.49
N GLU A 3 -8.00 -7.33 27.49
CA GLU A 3 -9.46 -7.06 27.45
C GLU A 3 -10.33 -8.33 27.40
N SER A 4 -9.77 -9.46 26.98
CA SER A 4 -10.45 -10.76 26.94
C SER A 4 -10.11 -11.66 28.14
N ASN A 5 -9.46 -11.15 29.19
CA ASN A 5 -9.00 -11.94 30.34
C ASN A 5 -8.22 -13.21 29.93
N GLY A 6 -7.52 -13.15 28.80
CA GLY A 6 -6.74 -14.28 28.28
C GLY A 6 -7.50 -15.25 27.36
N GLU A 7 -8.80 -15.08 27.14
CA GLU A 7 -9.60 -15.96 26.28
C GLU A 7 -9.22 -15.83 24.79
N ILE A 8 -8.82 -14.61 24.35
CA ILE A 8 -8.33 -14.39 23.00
C ILE A 8 -6.80 -14.34 23.04
N ILE A 9 -6.18 -15.30 22.39
CA ILE A 9 -4.73 -15.37 22.19
C ILE A 9 -4.48 -15.33 20.69
N THR A 10 -3.59 -14.43 20.25
CA THR A 10 -3.15 -14.36 18.86
C THR A 10 -1.72 -14.88 18.77
N GLU A 11 -1.49 -15.78 17.84
CA GLU A 11 -0.18 -16.28 17.48
C GLU A 11 0.19 -15.75 16.09
N MET A 12 1.40 -15.18 15.94
CA MET A 12 1.85 -14.58 14.70
C MET A 12 2.80 -15.51 13.95
N TYR A 13 2.53 -15.68 12.66
CA TYR A 13 3.34 -16.45 11.73
C TYR A 13 3.85 -15.52 10.61
N PRO A 14 4.92 -14.75 10.85
CA PRO A 14 5.42 -13.78 9.89
C PRO A 14 6.06 -14.45 8.67
N SER A 15 6.24 -13.67 7.59
CA SER A 15 7.00 -14.08 6.41
C SER A 15 6.55 -15.40 5.76
N MET A 16 5.25 -15.68 5.77
CA MET A 16 4.65 -16.89 5.16
C MET A 16 5.10 -18.21 5.80
N GLN A 17 5.36 -18.24 7.10
CA GLN A 17 5.76 -19.45 7.82
C GLN A 17 4.77 -20.62 7.71
N LEU A 18 3.48 -20.32 7.53
CA LEU A 18 2.44 -21.32 7.29
C LEU A 18 2.34 -21.76 5.83
N GLY A 19 3.28 -21.31 4.99
CA GLY A 19 3.34 -21.67 3.57
C GLY A 19 2.55 -20.74 2.65
N GLY A 20 2.71 -20.94 1.34
CA GLY A 20 2.11 -20.12 0.31
C GLY A 20 2.94 -18.89 -0.10
N LYS A 21 2.28 -17.95 -0.78
CA LYS A 21 2.85 -16.67 -1.24
C LYS A 21 1.93 -15.53 -0.81
N PRO A 22 2.41 -14.27 -0.68
CA PRO A 22 1.58 -13.14 -0.27
C PRO A 22 0.25 -12.98 -1.01
N PRO A 23 0.15 -13.22 -2.34
CA PRO A 23 -1.15 -13.21 -3.02
C PRO A 23 -2.18 -14.26 -2.55
N GLN A 24 -1.73 -15.33 -1.89
CA GLN A 24 -2.62 -16.42 -1.43
C GLN A 24 -3.22 -16.18 -0.04
N LEU A 25 -2.71 -15.18 0.71
CA LEU A 25 -3.19 -14.90 2.07
C LEU A 25 -4.69 -14.63 2.13
N VAL A 26 -5.22 -13.91 1.15
CA VAL A 26 -6.66 -13.59 1.08
C VAL A 26 -7.52 -14.85 0.92
N ASP A 27 -7.04 -15.85 0.17
CA ASP A 27 -7.73 -17.14 0.06
C ASP A 27 -7.56 -17.96 1.34
N GLN A 28 -6.38 -17.99 1.94
CA GLN A 28 -6.12 -18.70 3.20
C GLN A 28 -7.06 -18.24 4.32
N VAL A 29 -7.27 -16.92 4.49
CA VAL A 29 -8.20 -16.42 5.51
C VAL A 29 -9.64 -16.71 5.15
N ARG A 30 -10.03 -16.62 3.87
CA ARG A 30 -11.39 -16.96 3.43
C ARG A 30 -11.72 -18.43 3.71
N GLU A 31 -10.79 -19.31 3.43
CA GLU A 31 -10.94 -20.76 3.56
C GLU A 31 -10.71 -21.27 4.99
N GLY A 32 -10.35 -20.39 5.93
CA GLY A 32 -10.15 -20.74 7.34
C GLY A 32 -8.83 -21.48 7.60
N VAL A 33 -7.87 -21.45 6.67
CA VAL A 33 -6.51 -21.97 6.88
C VAL A 33 -5.80 -21.17 7.99
N VAL A 34 -6.11 -19.88 8.04
CA VAL A 34 -5.69 -18.95 9.09
C VAL A 34 -6.88 -18.09 9.53
N ASP A 35 -6.91 -17.69 10.79
CA ASP A 35 -7.99 -16.87 11.34
C ASP A 35 -7.91 -15.40 10.92
N LEU A 36 -6.68 -14.88 10.80
CA LEU A 36 -6.38 -13.46 10.54
C LEU A 36 -5.23 -13.34 9.56
N ILE A 37 -5.29 -12.33 8.69
CA ILE A 37 -4.16 -11.95 7.83
C ILE A 37 -3.93 -10.46 7.84
N TRP A 38 -2.67 -10.09 7.57
CA TRP A 38 -2.28 -8.74 7.19
C TRP A 38 -1.55 -8.80 5.84
N THR A 39 -2.08 -8.13 4.81
CA THR A 39 -1.54 -8.18 3.45
C THR A 39 -1.89 -6.94 2.65
N VAL A 40 -1.18 -6.73 1.54
CA VAL A 40 -1.50 -5.69 0.55
C VAL A 40 -2.66 -6.13 -0.34
N ALA A 41 -3.73 -5.34 -0.42
CA ALA A 41 -4.90 -5.64 -1.25
C ALA A 41 -4.55 -5.84 -2.73
N GLY A 42 -3.65 -5.02 -3.25
CA GLY A 42 -3.20 -5.05 -4.64
C GLY A 42 -2.38 -6.29 -5.05
N TYR A 43 -1.99 -7.16 -4.11
CA TYR A 43 -1.35 -8.44 -4.42
C TYR A 43 -2.32 -9.46 -5.02
N THR A 44 -3.63 -9.23 -4.90
CA THR A 44 -4.70 -10.00 -5.57
C THR A 44 -5.45 -9.12 -6.58
N PRO A 45 -4.85 -8.84 -7.75
CA PRO A 45 -5.37 -7.87 -8.69
C PRO A 45 -6.80 -8.17 -9.15
N GLY A 46 -7.67 -7.17 -9.05
CA GLY A 46 -9.08 -7.28 -9.49
C GLY A 46 -10.05 -7.83 -8.44
N ARG A 47 -9.56 -8.28 -7.26
CA ARG A 47 -10.41 -8.81 -6.20
C ARG A 47 -11.12 -7.72 -5.40
N PHE A 48 -10.50 -6.57 -5.25
CA PHE A 48 -11.00 -5.42 -4.50
C PHE A 48 -11.09 -4.20 -5.42
N PRO A 49 -12.03 -4.19 -6.38
CA PRO A 49 -12.04 -3.20 -7.44
C PRO A 49 -12.35 -1.79 -6.96
N ARG A 50 -13.20 -1.63 -5.93
CA ARG A 50 -13.51 -0.32 -5.33
C ARG A 50 -12.34 0.19 -4.51
N LEU A 51 -11.77 -0.66 -3.66
CA LEU A 51 -10.64 -0.32 -2.80
C LEU A 51 -9.39 0.08 -3.60
N SER A 52 -9.23 -0.46 -4.81
CA SER A 52 -8.08 -0.14 -5.68
C SER A 52 -8.00 1.33 -6.09
N VAL A 53 -9.02 2.15 -5.83
CA VAL A 53 -8.96 3.61 -6.01
C VAL A 53 -7.84 4.25 -5.19
N PHE A 54 -7.55 3.70 -4.00
CA PHE A 54 -6.49 4.21 -3.13
C PHE A 54 -5.07 3.87 -3.60
N ASP A 55 -4.92 3.01 -4.61
CA ASP A 55 -3.63 2.77 -5.30
C ASP A 55 -3.30 3.86 -6.34
N LEU A 56 -4.22 4.79 -6.61
CA LEU A 56 -4.06 5.80 -7.65
C LEU A 56 -3.01 6.86 -7.26
N PRO A 57 -2.22 7.33 -8.25
CA PRO A 57 -1.16 8.29 -7.99
C PRO A 57 -1.70 9.65 -7.56
N PHE A 58 -0.90 10.38 -6.78
CA PHE A 58 -1.20 11.72 -6.23
C PHE A 58 -2.53 11.82 -5.46
N LEU A 59 -3.02 10.70 -4.96
CA LEU A 59 -4.20 10.66 -4.09
C LEU A 59 -3.84 10.79 -2.60
N PRO A 60 -2.83 10.06 -2.05
CA PRO A 60 -2.54 10.08 -0.61
C PRO A 60 -1.89 11.38 -0.16
N THR A 61 -2.12 11.75 1.10
CA THR A 61 -1.41 12.80 1.82
C THR A 61 -0.35 12.19 2.75
N ASN A 62 -0.70 11.88 3.99
CA ASN A 62 0.10 11.09 4.92
C ASN A 62 -0.63 9.79 5.25
N ALA A 63 0.05 8.83 5.89
CA ALA A 63 -0.57 7.55 6.22
C ALA A 63 -1.71 7.73 7.25
N THR A 64 -1.56 8.62 8.20
CA THR A 64 -2.56 8.84 9.27
C THR A 64 -3.91 9.29 8.72
N ALA A 65 -3.93 10.32 7.86
CA ALA A 65 -5.15 10.84 7.26
C ALA A 65 -5.72 9.85 6.22
N THR A 66 -4.86 9.34 5.36
CA THR A 66 -5.28 8.42 4.28
C THR A 66 -5.79 7.09 4.85
N ALA A 67 -5.23 6.56 5.94
CA ALA A 67 -5.73 5.34 6.60
C ALA A 67 -7.15 5.53 7.18
N GLN A 68 -7.44 6.69 7.77
CA GLN A 68 -8.80 6.99 8.25
C GLN A 68 -9.77 7.09 7.08
N ALA A 69 -9.37 7.70 5.98
CA ALA A 69 -10.17 7.85 4.78
C ALA A 69 -10.49 6.49 4.12
N VAL A 70 -9.49 5.60 3.98
CA VAL A 70 -9.70 4.28 3.39
C VAL A 70 -10.59 3.41 4.27
N GLN A 71 -10.46 3.48 5.59
CA GLN A 71 -11.34 2.76 6.50
C GLN A 71 -12.79 3.27 6.39
N GLU A 72 -13.02 4.59 6.41
CA GLU A 72 -14.36 5.16 6.21
C GLU A 72 -14.94 4.81 4.84
N PHE A 73 -14.10 4.77 3.80
CA PHE A 73 -14.51 4.36 2.46
C PHE A 73 -15.01 2.91 2.44
N ILE A 74 -14.29 1.99 3.10
CA ILE A 74 -14.68 0.57 3.17
C ILE A 74 -15.94 0.38 4.02
N GLU A 75 -16.15 1.18 5.04
CA GLU A 75 -17.37 1.14 5.87
C GLU A 75 -18.60 1.67 5.14
N THR A 76 -18.43 2.33 4.00
CA THR A 76 -19.50 2.96 3.22
C THR A 76 -19.56 2.40 1.79
N VAL A 77 -18.92 3.06 0.83
CA VAL A 77 -19.05 2.75 -0.60
C VAL A 77 -18.23 1.54 -1.05
N GLY A 78 -17.23 1.14 -0.27
CA GLY A 78 -16.33 0.02 -0.56
C GLY A 78 -16.72 -1.30 0.11
N ALA A 79 -17.79 -1.34 0.92
CA ALA A 79 -18.15 -2.49 1.76
C ALA A 79 -18.29 -3.80 0.98
N GLU A 80 -18.79 -3.74 -0.24
CA GLU A 80 -18.99 -4.91 -1.10
C GLU A 80 -17.69 -5.67 -1.41
N ASP A 81 -16.55 -4.96 -1.47
CA ASP A 81 -15.25 -5.59 -1.73
C ASP A 81 -14.80 -6.54 -0.61
N LEU A 82 -15.28 -6.32 0.62
CA LEU A 82 -14.84 -7.06 1.82
C LEU A 82 -15.99 -7.79 2.55
N LYS A 83 -17.15 -7.96 1.93
CA LYS A 83 -18.35 -8.57 2.53
C LYS A 83 -18.17 -10.00 3.06
N ASP A 84 -17.21 -10.73 2.49
CA ASP A 84 -16.92 -12.12 2.85
C ASP A 84 -15.95 -12.25 4.03
N TYR A 85 -15.52 -11.13 4.60
CA TYR A 85 -14.55 -11.06 5.68
C TYR A 85 -15.08 -10.26 6.87
N LYS A 86 -14.57 -10.52 8.07
CA LYS A 86 -14.63 -9.56 9.16
C LYS A 86 -13.46 -8.60 9.01
N VAL A 87 -13.75 -7.35 8.72
CA VAL A 87 -12.72 -6.31 8.63
C VAL A 87 -12.28 -5.91 10.03
N ILE A 88 -11.00 -6.06 10.32
CA ILE A 88 -10.37 -5.55 11.53
C ILE A 88 -9.90 -4.12 11.29
N ALA A 89 -9.12 -3.89 10.23
CA ALA A 89 -8.82 -2.56 9.74
C ALA A 89 -8.37 -2.60 8.29
N VAL A 90 -8.63 -1.52 7.56
CA VAL A 90 -7.96 -1.21 6.30
C VAL A 90 -7.16 0.06 6.51
N HIS A 91 -5.87 0.02 6.21
CA HIS A 91 -4.97 1.16 6.35
C HIS A 91 -4.04 1.27 5.15
N VAL A 92 -3.21 2.29 5.12
CA VAL A 92 -2.21 2.51 4.06
C VAL A 92 -0.84 2.75 4.67
N HIS A 93 0.20 2.63 3.84
CA HIS A 93 1.54 3.12 4.16
C HIS A 93 1.67 4.62 3.86
N SER A 94 2.70 5.27 4.40
CA SER A 94 3.06 6.64 4.04
C SER A 94 3.33 6.75 2.53
N PRO A 95 3.20 7.93 1.92
CA PRO A 95 3.45 8.08 0.49
C PRO A 95 4.78 7.46 0.07
N GLY A 96 4.69 6.52 -0.87
CA GLY A 96 5.86 5.89 -1.43
C GLY A 96 6.60 6.81 -2.39
N MET A 97 7.90 6.58 -2.53
CA MET A 97 8.80 7.32 -3.42
C MET A 97 9.68 6.39 -4.22
N ILE A 98 10.53 6.93 -5.05
CA ILE A 98 11.37 6.19 -5.98
C ILE A 98 12.74 5.98 -5.35
N HIS A 99 13.19 4.71 -5.29
CA HIS A 99 14.52 4.34 -4.85
C HIS A 99 15.21 3.54 -5.93
N THR A 100 16.41 3.93 -6.32
CA THR A 100 17.20 3.25 -7.33
C THR A 100 18.59 2.91 -6.81
N LYS A 101 19.26 1.98 -7.47
CA LYS A 101 20.63 1.60 -7.10
C LYS A 101 21.57 2.80 -7.16
N ASN A 102 21.66 3.45 -8.33
CA ASN A 102 22.70 4.45 -8.58
C ASN A 102 22.23 5.62 -9.45
N LYS A 103 20.96 5.67 -9.88
CA LYS A 103 20.47 6.72 -10.78
C LYS A 103 19.45 7.62 -10.09
N LEU A 104 19.81 8.83 -9.78
CA LEU A 104 18.92 9.83 -9.22
C LEU A 104 17.94 10.31 -10.30
N ILE A 105 16.65 10.26 -10.01
CA ILE A 105 15.58 10.69 -10.94
C ILE A 105 15.34 12.19 -10.74
N LYS A 106 15.66 12.97 -11.77
CA LYS A 106 15.50 14.44 -11.80
C LYS A 106 14.52 14.90 -12.87
N SER A 107 14.23 14.05 -13.85
CA SER A 107 13.35 14.30 -14.97
C SER A 107 12.65 13.04 -15.45
N LEU A 108 11.71 13.18 -16.37
CA LEU A 108 11.01 12.05 -16.99
C LEU A 108 11.99 11.14 -17.79
N ASP A 109 12.99 11.74 -18.41
CA ASP A 109 13.99 11.00 -19.19
C ASP A 109 14.83 10.04 -18.34
N ASP A 110 14.98 10.30 -17.05
CA ASP A 110 15.74 9.45 -16.14
C ASP A 110 15.07 8.10 -15.86
N PHE A 111 13.79 7.97 -16.12
CA PHE A 111 13.08 6.68 -16.01
C PHE A 111 13.40 5.72 -17.15
N LYS A 112 13.82 6.24 -18.32
CA LYS A 112 14.09 5.43 -19.49
C LYS A 112 15.17 4.40 -19.24
N GLY A 113 14.89 3.15 -19.61
CA GLY A 113 15.82 2.01 -19.45
C GLY A 113 15.86 1.40 -18.05
N LEU A 114 15.21 2.01 -17.03
CA LEU A 114 15.17 1.45 -15.70
C LEU A 114 14.07 0.39 -15.56
N LYS A 115 14.42 -0.73 -14.94
CA LYS A 115 13.46 -1.75 -14.48
C LYS A 115 13.08 -1.41 -13.05
N LEU A 116 11.86 -0.90 -12.86
CA LEU A 116 11.38 -0.45 -11.55
C LEU A 116 10.26 -1.34 -11.02
N ARG A 117 10.40 -1.78 -9.77
CA ARG A 117 9.37 -2.55 -9.10
C ARG A 117 8.19 -1.66 -8.70
N GLY A 118 6.98 -2.09 -9.04
CA GLY A 118 5.72 -1.57 -8.51
C GLY A 118 4.97 -2.62 -7.69
N PRO A 119 4.28 -2.23 -6.59
CA PRO A 119 3.51 -3.17 -5.76
C PRO A 119 2.19 -3.61 -6.38
N THR A 120 1.54 -2.75 -7.13
CA THR A 120 0.17 -2.92 -7.62
C THR A 120 0.05 -2.61 -9.11
N ARG A 121 -1.12 -2.91 -9.70
CA ARG A 121 -1.41 -2.58 -11.11
C ARG A 121 -1.31 -1.08 -11.37
N SER A 122 -1.86 -0.25 -10.49
CA SER A 122 -1.80 1.22 -10.65
C SER A 122 -0.38 1.74 -10.56
N ALA A 123 0.42 1.24 -9.59
CA ALA A 123 1.82 1.63 -9.48
C ALA A 123 2.66 1.18 -10.69
N THR A 124 2.44 -0.04 -11.21
CA THR A 124 3.12 -0.50 -12.43
C THR A 124 2.68 0.27 -13.67
N ALA A 125 1.39 0.64 -13.77
CA ALA A 125 0.90 1.49 -14.84
C ALA A 125 1.56 2.89 -14.78
N LEU A 126 1.66 3.49 -13.58
CA LEU A 126 2.36 4.75 -13.42
C LEU A 126 3.81 4.66 -13.88
N LEU A 127 4.56 3.67 -13.42
CA LEU A 127 5.97 3.49 -13.81
C LEU A 127 6.13 3.32 -15.32
N LYS A 128 5.18 2.66 -15.99
CA LYS A 128 5.15 2.53 -17.45
C LYS A 128 4.92 3.88 -18.14
N GLU A 129 3.93 4.66 -17.67
CA GLU A 129 3.65 5.98 -18.24
C GLU A 129 4.81 6.97 -18.00
N LEU A 130 5.61 6.77 -16.95
CA LEU A 130 6.84 7.52 -16.70
C LEU A 130 8.02 7.08 -17.58
N GLY A 131 7.89 6.01 -18.37
CA GLY A 131 8.92 5.54 -19.30
C GLY A 131 9.84 4.46 -18.77
N ALA A 132 9.60 3.95 -17.54
CA ALA A 132 10.31 2.81 -17.01
C ALA A 132 9.76 1.48 -17.54
N THR A 133 10.53 0.39 -17.37
CA THR A 133 10.05 -0.98 -17.51
C THR A 133 9.54 -1.46 -16.15
N PRO A 134 8.22 -1.56 -15.93
CA PRO A 134 7.67 -1.93 -14.64
C PRO A 134 7.79 -3.43 -14.38
N VAL A 135 8.13 -3.79 -13.15
CA VAL A 135 8.18 -5.19 -12.68
C VAL A 135 7.28 -5.33 -11.44
N GLY A 136 6.15 -6.03 -11.59
CA GLY A 136 5.21 -6.27 -10.49
C GLY A 136 5.70 -7.39 -9.59
N MET A 137 5.84 -7.14 -8.28
CA MET A 137 6.16 -8.20 -7.31
C MET A 137 5.83 -7.78 -5.87
N PRO A 138 5.52 -8.75 -4.98
CA PRO A 138 5.40 -8.52 -3.55
C PRO A 138 6.71 -8.05 -2.91
N ALA A 139 6.61 -7.32 -1.79
CA ALA A 139 7.75 -6.72 -1.10
C ALA A 139 8.90 -7.69 -0.74
N PRO A 140 8.66 -8.94 -0.29
CA PRO A 140 9.75 -9.88 0.04
C PRO A 140 10.65 -10.24 -1.14
N LYS A 141 10.21 -9.98 -2.38
CA LYS A 141 11.01 -10.23 -3.59
C LYS A 141 11.93 -9.07 -3.96
N ILE A 142 11.80 -7.90 -3.33
CA ILE A 142 12.56 -6.69 -3.71
C ILE A 142 14.06 -6.89 -3.51
N ALA A 143 14.50 -7.18 -2.27
CA ALA A 143 15.93 -7.29 -1.96
C ALA A 143 16.67 -8.33 -2.83
N PRO A 144 16.20 -9.58 -2.98
CA PRO A 144 16.84 -10.53 -3.87
C PRO A 144 16.82 -10.10 -5.35
N SER A 145 15.77 -9.38 -5.81
CA SER A 145 15.68 -8.88 -7.18
C SER A 145 16.66 -7.72 -7.45
N LEU A 146 16.83 -6.82 -6.49
CA LEU A 146 17.86 -5.77 -6.55
C LEU A 146 19.27 -6.39 -6.58
N SER A 147 19.57 -7.31 -5.67
CA SER A 147 20.89 -7.95 -5.58
C SER A 147 21.25 -8.70 -6.86
N LYS A 148 20.29 -9.37 -7.50
CA LYS A 148 20.48 -10.12 -8.75
C LYS A 148 20.41 -9.25 -10.02
N GLY A 149 20.16 -7.95 -9.92
CA GLY A 149 20.01 -7.06 -11.09
C GLY A 149 18.73 -7.30 -11.92
N VAL A 150 17.73 -7.98 -11.37
CA VAL A 150 16.42 -8.14 -12.02
C VAL A 150 15.68 -6.82 -12.10
N ILE A 151 15.85 -5.97 -11.07
CA ILE A 151 15.36 -4.59 -11.03
C ILE A 151 16.49 -3.63 -10.70
N ASP A 152 16.34 -2.39 -11.16
CA ASP A 152 17.28 -1.28 -10.93
C ASP A 152 16.84 -0.40 -9.76
N GLY A 153 15.58 -0.54 -9.34
CA GLY A 153 14.96 0.21 -8.26
C GLY A 153 13.53 -0.20 -8.00
N MET A 154 12.87 0.55 -7.14
CA MET A 154 11.49 0.30 -6.74
C MET A 154 10.79 1.56 -6.28
N VAL A 155 9.46 1.46 -6.14
CA VAL A 155 8.68 2.43 -5.36
C VAL A 155 8.23 1.77 -4.05
N VAL A 156 8.58 2.40 -2.93
CA VAL A 156 8.22 2.03 -1.55
C VAL A 156 8.19 3.27 -0.65
N PRO A 157 7.53 3.26 0.53
CA PRO A 157 7.74 4.26 1.58
C PRO A 157 9.09 4.04 2.28
N TRP A 158 9.55 5.00 3.06
CA TRP A 158 10.80 4.86 3.82
C TRP A 158 10.74 3.76 4.88
N GLU A 159 9.60 3.64 5.55
CA GLU A 159 9.44 2.74 6.71
C GLU A 159 9.90 1.30 6.40
N ILE A 160 9.62 0.79 5.20
CA ILE A 160 9.96 -0.59 4.83
C ILE A 160 11.46 -0.81 4.58
N MET A 161 12.21 0.25 4.34
CA MET A 161 13.62 0.18 3.95
C MET A 161 14.48 -0.62 4.95
N PRO A 162 14.40 -0.37 6.28
CA PRO A 162 15.20 -1.12 7.25
C PRO A 162 14.84 -2.60 7.33
N SER A 163 13.53 -2.93 7.26
CA SER A 163 13.03 -4.30 7.40
C SER A 163 13.57 -5.25 6.34
N PHE A 164 13.86 -4.74 5.14
CA PHE A 164 14.43 -5.51 4.02
C PHE A 164 15.86 -5.08 3.67
N LYS A 165 16.51 -4.24 4.50
CA LYS A 165 17.84 -3.69 4.29
C LYS A 165 18.03 -3.03 2.91
N LEU A 166 16.98 -2.39 2.41
CA LEU A 166 16.98 -1.79 1.07
C LEU A 166 17.92 -0.58 0.96
N GLN A 167 18.18 0.13 2.06
CA GLN A 167 19.14 1.22 2.14
C GLN A 167 20.60 0.77 1.86
N GLU A 168 20.87 -0.52 1.98
CA GLU A 168 22.18 -1.08 1.62
C GLU A 168 22.28 -1.32 0.11
N LEU A 169 21.15 -1.51 -0.57
CA LEU A 169 21.03 -1.89 -1.98
C LEU A 169 20.70 -0.71 -2.91
N THR A 170 20.31 0.44 -2.35
CA THR A 170 19.94 1.64 -3.13
C THR A 170 20.64 2.87 -2.60
N LYS A 171 21.09 3.73 -3.52
CA LYS A 171 21.85 4.94 -3.19
C LYS A 171 21.17 6.24 -3.65
N SER A 172 20.14 6.15 -4.46
CA SER A 172 19.48 7.33 -5.02
C SER A 172 17.99 7.29 -4.69
N HIS A 173 17.49 8.38 -4.12
CA HIS A 173 16.15 8.47 -3.55
C HIS A 173 15.47 9.74 -4.06
N THR A 174 14.34 9.57 -4.75
CA THR A 174 13.60 10.69 -5.33
C THR A 174 12.17 10.75 -4.80
N ASN A 175 11.81 11.88 -4.23
CA ASN A 175 10.46 12.23 -3.79
C ASN A 175 9.80 13.19 -4.78
N VAL A 176 8.51 13.47 -4.59
CA VAL A 176 7.74 14.49 -5.29
C VAL A 176 7.35 15.61 -4.32
N ALA A 177 7.41 16.85 -4.78
CA ALA A 177 7.00 18.00 -3.99
C ALA A 177 5.47 18.11 -3.90
N GLY A 178 4.99 18.75 -2.83
CA GLY A 178 3.59 19.07 -2.61
C GLY A 178 2.94 18.28 -1.49
N GLN A 179 1.66 18.51 -1.28
CA GLN A 179 0.89 17.90 -0.19
C GLN A 179 0.47 16.45 -0.48
N ARG A 180 0.44 16.06 -1.76
CA ARG A 180 0.05 14.71 -2.18
C ARG A 180 1.26 13.95 -2.67
N GLY A 181 1.44 12.77 -2.09
CA GLY A 181 2.55 11.89 -2.43
C GLY A 181 2.33 11.09 -3.70
N LEU A 182 3.39 10.47 -4.21
CA LEU A 182 3.36 9.77 -5.49
C LEU A 182 2.32 8.66 -5.55
N TYR A 183 2.24 7.83 -4.51
CA TYR A 183 1.27 6.75 -4.38
C TYR A 183 1.23 6.22 -2.95
N THR A 184 0.23 5.42 -2.65
CA THR A 184 0.17 4.54 -1.48
C THR A 184 -0.47 3.20 -1.86
N THR A 185 -0.60 2.29 -0.91
CA THR A 185 -1.22 0.99 -1.13
C THR A 185 -2.06 0.59 0.07
N PRO A 186 -3.33 0.18 -0.11
CA PRO A 186 -4.15 -0.35 0.96
C PRO A 186 -3.64 -1.70 1.48
N PHE A 187 -3.61 -1.81 2.80
CA PHE A 187 -3.40 -3.06 3.53
C PHE A 187 -4.71 -3.53 4.12
N LEU A 188 -4.93 -4.81 4.01
CA LEU A 188 -6.05 -5.52 4.62
C LEU A 188 -5.58 -6.17 5.92
N PHE A 189 -6.19 -5.81 7.03
CA PHE A 189 -6.16 -6.59 8.25
C PHE A 189 -7.57 -7.15 8.44
N ILE A 190 -7.75 -8.40 8.04
CA ILE A 190 -9.04 -9.06 7.92
C ILE A 190 -9.03 -10.42 8.59
N MET A 191 -10.20 -10.82 9.09
CA MET A 191 -10.42 -12.09 9.78
C MET A 191 -11.39 -12.96 8.99
N ASN A 192 -11.24 -14.28 9.11
CA ASN A 192 -12.21 -15.24 8.61
C ASN A 192 -13.59 -14.95 9.22
N LYS A 193 -14.61 -14.79 8.35
CA LYS A 193 -15.94 -14.39 8.79
C LYS A 193 -16.61 -15.44 9.68
N ALA A 194 -16.53 -16.72 9.29
CA ALA A 194 -17.10 -17.81 10.07
C ALA A 194 -16.43 -17.95 11.44
N LYS A 195 -15.12 -17.78 11.51
CA LYS A 195 -14.39 -17.74 12.79
C LYS A 195 -14.88 -16.61 13.68
N TYR A 196 -15.03 -15.39 13.15
CA TYR A 196 -15.59 -14.28 13.92
C TYR A 196 -17.01 -14.58 14.39
N GLU A 197 -17.85 -15.14 13.53
CA GLU A 197 -19.24 -15.49 13.87
C GLU A 197 -19.33 -16.55 14.96
N SER A 198 -18.36 -17.47 15.08
CA SER A 198 -18.29 -18.50 16.12
C SER A 198 -17.87 -17.99 17.49
N LEU A 199 -17.38 -16.75 17.59
CA LEU A 199 -16.95 -16.16 18.87
C LEU A 199 -18.15 -15.82 19.76
N SER A 200 -17.95 -15.87 21.08
CA SER A 200 -18.95 -15.40 22.04
C SER A 200 -19.22 -13.89 21.90
N PRO A 201 -20.37 -13.38 22.38
CA PRO A 201 -20.67 -11.94 22.37
C PRO A 201 -19.58 -11.11 23.05
N ALA A 202 -18.99 -11.61 24.16
CA ALA A 202 -17.92 -10.94 24.88
C ALA A 202 -16.63 -10.88 24.03
N GLN A 203 -16.26 -11.98 23.39
CA GLN A 203 -15.10 -12.02 22.50
C GLN A 203 -15.28 -11.14 21.26
N LYS A 204 -16.47 -11.13 20.62
CA LYS A 204 -16.79 -10.23 19.51
C LYS A 204 -16.63 -8.78 19.92
N LYS A 205 -17.14 -8.39 21.10
CA LYS A 205 -17.00 -7.04 21.64
C LYS A 205 -15.53 -6.63 21.77
N VAL A 206 -14.65 -7.53 22.23
CA VAL A 206 -13.21 -7.25 22.30
C VAL A 206 -12.62 -7.03 20.92
N ILE A 207 -12.96 -7.86 19.92
CA ILE A 207 -12.50 -7.69 18.54
C ILE A 207 -12.99 -6.35 17.98
N ASP A 208 -14.28 -6.04 18.16
CA ASP A 208 -14.88 -4.82 17.62
C ASP A 208 -14.30 -3.55 18.23
N ASN A 209 -14.07 -3.53 19.55
CA ASN A 209 -13.43 -2.41 20.25
C ASN A 209 -11.99 -2.15 19.76
N ASN A 210 -11.32 -3.15 19.23
CA ASN A 210 -9.94 -3.08 18.71
C ASN A 210 -9.90 -3.10 17.18
N SER A 211 -10.97 -2.67 16.51
CA SER A 211 -11.10 -2.67 15.06
C SER A 211 -11.49 -1.28 14.52
N GLY A 212 -11.56 -1.15 13.19
CA GLY A 212 -12.10 0.00 12.51
C GLY A 212 -11.19 1.22 12.51
N LYS A 213 -11.81 2.39 12.51
CA LYS A 213 -11.14 3.69 12.27
C LYS A 213 -10.04 4.04 13.29
N SER A 214 -10.23 3.63 14.55
CA SER A 214 -9.22 3.86 15.61
C SER A 214 -7.93 3.07 15.32
N LEU A 215 -8.05 1.79 14.96
CA LEU A 215 -6.91 0.95 14.61
C LEU A 215 -6.25 1.40 13.29
N ALA A 216 -7.04 1.74 12.27
CA ALA A 216 -6.53 2.28 11.01
C ALA A 216 -5.71 3.56 11.23
N LYS A 217 -6.22 4.48 12.06
CA LYS A 217 -5.50 5.70 12.47
C LYS A 217 -4.21 5.38 13.21
N HIS A 218 -4.24 4.42 14.13
CA HIS A 218 -3.06 3.99 14.88
C HIS A 218 -1.99 3.41 13.94
N ALA A 219 -2.37 2.54 13.01
CA ALA A 219 -1.48 2.01 11.99
C ALA A 219 -0.86 3.13 11.16
N GLY A 220 -1.68 4.07 10.64
CA GLY A 220 -1.19 5.22 9.88
C GLY A 220 -0.17 6.07 10.65
N LYS A 221 -0.42 6.33 11.95
CA LYS A 221 0.54 7.05 12.80
C LYS A 221 1.87 6.32 12.95
N LEU A 222 1.86 5.00 13.02
CA LEU A 222 3.10 4.21 13.08
C LEU A 222 3.87 4.32 11.77
N TRP A 223 3.20 4.22 10.62
CA TRP A 223 3.84 4.42 9.31
C TRP A 223 4.49 5.80 9.23
N ASP A 224 3.75 6.88 9.52
CA ASP A 224 4.29 8.24 9.46
C ASP A 224 5.47 8.43 10.43
N LYS A 225 5.40 7.83 11.63
CA LYS A 225 6.45 7.92 12.65
C LYS A 225 7.79 7.34 12.19
N PHE A 226 7.77 6.24 11.44
CA PHE A 226 8.99 5.53 11.04
C PHE A 226 9.61 6.03 9.73
N GLU A 227 8.97 6.94 8.99
CA GLU A 227 9.49 7.53 7.77
C GLU A 227 10.82 8.28 8.01
N GLY A 228 10.87 9.17 9.00
CA GLY A 228 12.07 9.94 9.32
C GLY A 228 13.26 9.08 9.70
N PRO A 229 13.15 8.22 10.74
CA PRO A 229 14.24 7.33 11.13
C PRO A 229 14.76 6.42 10.01
N ALA A 230 13.88 5.93 9.14
CA ALA A 230 14.28 5.08 8.01
C ALA A 230 15.03 5.89 6.92
N ARG A 231 14.60 7.12 6.65
CA ARG A 231 15.30 8.05 5.76
C ARG A 231 16.69 8.38 6.30
N ASP A 232 16.83 8.59 7.60
CA ASP A 232 18.14 8.87 8.23
C ASP A 232 19.11 7.70 8.11
N LEU A 233 18.61 6.46 8.17
CA LEU A 233 19.44 5.28 7.90
C LEU A 233 19.95 5.25 6.45
N ALA A 234 19.12 5.61 5.48
CA ALA A 234 19.55 5.71 4.09
C ALA A 234 20.58 6.83 3.88
N ALA A 235 20.42 7.98 4.57
CA ALA A 235 21.40 9.07 4.54
C ALA A 235 22.75 8.63 5.12
N LYS A 236 22.76 7.94 6.27
CA LYS A 236 23.96 7.38 6.88
C LYS A 236 24.63 6.33 6.00
N ALA A 237 23.87 5.64 5.16
CA ALA A 237 24.38 4.68 4.17
C ALA A 237 24.94 5.35 2.89
N GLY A 238 25.02 6.70 2.86
CA GLY A 238 25.53 7.47 1.72
C GLY A 238 24.50 7.67 0.61
N GLY A 239 23.22 7.70 0.94
CA GLY A 239 22.15 7.95 -0.01
C GLY A 239 22.11 9.38 -0.51
N GLU A 240 21.84 9.56 -1.80
CA GLU A 240 21.59 10.84 -2.46
C GLU A 240 20.07 11.08 -2.56
N PHE A 241 19.63 12.33 -2.34
CA PHE A 241 18.22 12.69 -2.26
C PHE A 241 17.88 13.78 -3.26
N HIS A 242 16.74 13.63 -3.91
CA HIS A 242 16.16 14.64 -4.79
C HIS A 242 14.65 14.76 -4.55
N THR A 243 14.12 15.97 -4.76
CA THR A 243 12.67 16.20 -4.76
C THR A 243 12.27 16.82 -6.08
N LEU A 244 11.49 16.09 -6.85
CA LEU A 244 10.94 16.55 -8.11
C LEU A 244 9.96 17.69 -7.86
N SER A 245 10.18 18.82 -8.52
CA SER A 245 9.36 20.03 -8.45
C SER A 245 9.32 20.73 -9.82
N GLY A 246 8.55 21.79 -9.96
CA GLY A 246 8.48 22.57 -11.20
C GLY A 246 8.04 21.74 -12.41
N ALA A 247 8.68 21.98 -13.56
CA ALA A 247 8.34 21.34 -14.83
C ALA A 247 8.39 19.79 -14.79
N PRO A 248 9.43 19.12 -14.23
CA PRO A 248 9.45 17.67 -14.12
C PRO A 248 8.26 17.10 -13.33
N LEU A 249 7.85 17.77 -12.27
CA LEU A 249 6.69 17.32 -11.49
C LEU A 249 5.37 17.47 -12.28
N ILE A 250 5.25 18.54 -13.08
CA ILE A 250 4.07 18.74 -13.95
C ILE A 250 3.95 17.61 -14.97
N GLU A 251 5.05 17.21 -15.58
CA GLU A 251 5.07 16.10 -16.54
C GLU A 251 4.70 14.76 -15.89
N ILE A 252 5.21 14.49 -14.68
CA ILE A 252 4.86 13.28 -13.93
C ILE A 252 3.37 13.27 -13.54
N LYS A 253 2.82 14.41 -13.13
CA LYS A 253 1.37 14.52 -12.85
C LYS A 253 0.53 14.28 -14.07
N LYS A 254 0.92 14.79 -15.24
CA LYS A 254 0.24 14.54 -16.51
C LYS A 254 0.22 13.03 -16.87
N ALA A 255 1.33 12.33 -16.65
CA ALA A 255 1.39 10.87 -16.80
C ALA A 255 0.46 10.15 -15.80
N ALA A 256 0.41 10.64 -14.56
CA ALA A 256 -0.46 10.13 -13.51
C ALA A 256 -1.95 10.32 -13.83
N ASP A 257 -2.35 11.45 -14.40
CA ASP A 257 -3.73 11.72 -14.81
C ASP A 257 -4.24 10.68 -15.83
N LYS A 258 -3.35 10.22 -16.72
CA LYS A 258 -3.67 9.13 -17.64
C LYS A 258 -3.97 7.81 -16.89
N VAL A 259 -3.19 7.47 -15.88
CA VAL A 259 -3.41 6.28 -15.04
C VAL A 259 -4.77 6.37 -14.32
N VAL A 260 -5.11 7.53 -13.77
CA VAL A 260 -6.40 7.78 -13.14
C VAL A 260 -7.55 7.61 -14.13
N SER A 261 -7.45 8.24 -15.31
CA SER A 261 -8.46 8.13 -16.37
C SER A 261 -8.68 6.69 -16.83
N ASP A 262 -7.60 5.94 -17.04
CA ASP A 262 -7.67 4.55 -17.47
C ASP A 262 -8.25 3.63 -16.38
N TRP A 263 -7.96 3.92 -15.10
CA TRP A 263 -8.58 3.22 -13.97
C TRP A 263 -10.10 3.48 -13.93
N ILE A 264 -10.54 4.74 -14.05
CA ILE A 264 -11.98 5.10 -14.10
C ILE A 264 -12.69 4.34 -15.23
N LYS A 265 -12.13 4.35 -16.44
CA LYS A 265 -12.68 3.59 -17.58
C LYS A 265 -12.76 2.10 -17.27
N SER A 266 -11.74 1.54 -16.63
CA SER A 266 -11.70 0.11 -16.24
C SER A 266 -12.74 -0.23 -15.17
N ALA A 267 -12.95 0.66 -14.19
CA ALA A 267 -13.98 0.53 -13.17
C ALA A 267 -15.38 0.56 -13.80
N ASN A 268 -15.64 1.51 -14.71
CA ASN A 268 -16.91 1.65 -15.42
C ASN A 268 -17.24 0.37 -16.23
N LYS A 269 -16.24 -0.22 -16.90
CA LYS A 269 -16.42 -1.49 -17.64
C LYS A 269 -16.82 -2.67 -16.74
N LYS A 270 -16.58 -2.58 -15.43
CA LYS A 270 -16.99 -3.57 -14.43
C LYS A 270 -18.33 -3.23 -13.76
N GLY A 271 -19.05 -2.25 -14.26
CA GLY A 271 -20.32 -1.80 -13.72
C GLY A 271 -20.19 -0.94 -12.44
N LEU A 272 -19.01 -0.41 -12.18
CA LEU A 272 -18.77 0.54 -11.08
C LEU A 272 -18.83 1.97 -11.60
N ASP A 273 -19.24 2.90 -10.75
CA ASP A 273 -19.08 4.34 -11.04
C ASP A 273 -17.66 4.77 -10.62
N GLY A 274 -16.71 4.61 -11.53
CA GLY A 274 -15.30 4.90 -11.28
C GLY A 274 -15.02 6.34 -10.90
N GLN A 275 -15.73 7.30 -11.51
CA GLN A 275 -15.58 8.71 -11.20
C GLN A 275 -16.05 9.01 -9.77
N LYS A 276 -17.24 8.53 -9.40
CA LYS A 276 -17.78 8.70 -8.04
C LYS A 276 -16.87 8.07 -6.99
N LEU A 277 -16.31 6.88 -7.25
CA LEU A 277 -15.36 6.23 -6.33
C LEU A 277 -14.11 7.10 -6.14
N TYR A 278 -13.56 7.63 -7.22
CA TYR A 278 -12.38 8.51 -7.17
C TYR A 278 -12.66 9.80 -6.40
N ASP A 279 -13.76 10.48 -6.70
CA ASP A 279 -14.14 11.73 -6.05
C ASP A 279 -14.42 11.52 -4.55
N THR A 280 -15.08 10.40 -4.22
CA THR A 280 -15.34 10.03 -2.82
C THR A 280 -14.04 9.79 -2.06
N ALA A 281 -13.11 9.00 -2.61
CA ALA A 281 -11.81 8.75 -1.98
C ALA A 281 -11.02 10.06 -1.78
N LYS A 282 -10.99 10.92 -2.79
CA LYS A 282 -10.33 12.23 -2.74
C LYS A 282 -10.94 13.15 -1.67
N ALA A 283 -12.28 13.19 -1.58
CA ALA A 283 -12.98 13.98 -0.58
C ALA A 283 -12.71 13.49 0.84
N LEU A 284 -12.71 12.17 1.06
CA LEU A 284 -12.42 11.57 2.37
C LEU A 284 -11.00 11.87 2.86
N ILE A 285 -10.00 11.86 1.97
CA ILE A 285 -8.61 12.16 2.31
C ILE A 285 -8.42 13.67 2.61
N SER A 286 -9.30 14.53 2.11
CA SER A 286 -9.20 16.00 2.27
C SER A 286 -9.93 16.51 3.52
N LYS A 287 -10.61 15.64 4.27
CA LYS A 287 -11.19 15.93 5.60
C LYS A 287 -10.09 16.01 6.67
#